data_f473583c5e67f8667e2ca951a7e4b2f8
#
_entry.id   f473583c5e67f8667e2ca951a7e4b2f8
#
_cell.length_a   1.000
_cell.length_b   1.000
_cell.length_c   1.000
_cell.angle_alpha   90.00
_cell.angle_beta   90.00
_cell.angle_gamma   90.00
#
_symmetry.space_group_name_H-M   'P 1'
#
loop_
_entity.id
_entity.type
_entity.pdbx_description
1 polymer ?
#
loop_
_entity_poly.entity_id
_entity_poly.type
_entity_poly.pdbx_seq_one_letter_code
_entity_poly.pdbx_strand_id
1 'polypeptide(L)'
;MMARIKRILLGLGLALPAFRIREFWRGLVRRGRRVESPDGFPIPPPRLIVLATGSADPTWYTEGGRLAAESICGILREAGVSPNDFGSVLDFGCGCGRVIRRWRSITPGGLYGTDYNPDAVEWCRHNLPLAKFQSNTLEPRLDYADQQFEFAYALSVFTHIPEDLQRPWMNELRRVLRPGGYLLITAQGDEFLPKLNDTERNLYRGGGMVTRYQHAAGTNLCSIYHPESYVRGRLAESFTLALSKPRGALGNGRQDMYLLRKPQ
;
A
#
# COMPACT_ATOMS: atom_id res chain seq x y z
N MET A 1 -19.53 6.37 -23.97
CA MET A 1 -18.29 6.76 -24.69
C MET A 1 -17.02 6.29 -23.97
N MET A 2 -16.78 6.64 -22.73
CA MET A 2 -15.54 6.23 -21.97
C MET A 2 -15.31 4.73 -21.87
N ALA A 3 -16.35 3.91 -21.60
CA ALA A 3 -16.21 2.47 -21.54
C ALA A 3 -15.80 1.82 -22.87
N ARG A 4 -16.22 2.39 -24.00
CA ARG A 4 -15.87 1.92 -25.35
C ARG A 4 -14.43 2.25 -25.70
N ILE A 5 -13.97 3.45 -25.37
CA ILE A 5 -12.56 3.88 -25.54
C ILE A 5 -11.65 3.00 -24.67
N LYS A 6 -12.01 2.77 -23.43
CA LYS A 6 -11.26 1.89 -22.52
C LYS A 6 -11.11 0.47 -23.08
N ARG A 7 -12.16 -0.09 -23.69
CA ARG A 7 -12.14 -1.43 -24.30
C ARG A 7 -11.22 -1.48 -25.53
N ILE A 8 -11.21 -0.43 -26.36
CA ILE A 8 -10.33 -0.31 -27.54
C ILE A 8 -8.86 -0.22 -27.08
N LEU A 9 -8.54 0.63 -26.11
CA LEU A 9 -7.19 0.78 -25.58
C LEU A 9 -6.67 -0.53 -24.97
N LEU A 10 -7.54 -1.31 -24.35
CA LEU A 10 -7.21 -2.64 -23.82
C LEU A 10 -6.90 -3.65 -24.94
N GLY A 11 -7.75 -3.70 -25.97
CA GLY A 11 -7.56 -4.61 -27.10
C GLY A 11 -6.27 -4.32 -27.91
N LEU A 12 -5.80 -3.07 -27.90
CA LEU A 12 -4.58 -2.65 -28.57
C LEU A 12 -3.32 -2.69 -27.69
N GLY A 13 -3.40 -3.17 -26.44
CA GLY A 13 -2.28 -3.14 -25.49
C GLY A 13 -1.86 -1.74 -25.04
N LEU A 14 -2.65 -0.70 -25.37
CA LEU A 14 -2.34 0.71 -25.09
C LEU A 14 -2.85 1.21 -23.74
N ALA A 15 -3.43 0.32 -22.92
CA ALA A 15 -3.99 0.70 -21.62
C ALA A 15 -2.95 1.26 -20.64
N LEU A 16 -1.77 0.66 -20.56
CA LEU A 16 -0.70 1.13 -19.68
C LEU A 16 -0.06 2.43 -20.18
N PRO A 17 0.30 2.60 -21.45
CA PRO A 17 0.75 3.89 -21.99
C PRO A 17 -0.29 5.02 -21.78
N ALA A 18 -1.56 4.77 -22.08
CA ALA A 18 -2.63 5.75 -21.89
C ALA A 18 -2.82 6.11 -20.41
N PHE A 19 -2.68 5.14 -19.51
CA PHE A 19 -2.73 5.38 -18.08
C PHE A 19 -1.56 6.25 -17.61
N ARG A 20 -0.32 5.95 -18.03
CA ARG A 20 0.88 6.77 -17.71
C ARG A 20 0.77 8.20 -18.24
N ILE A 21 0.27 8.38 -19.47
CA ILE A 21 0.00 9.70 -20.03
C ILE A 21 -1.03 10.45 -19.19
N ARG A 22 -2.11 9.81 -18.81
CA ARG A 22 -3.14 10.42 -17.94
C ARG A 22 -2.58 10.82 -16.58
N GLU A 23 -1.75 9.99 -15.94
CA GLU A 23 -1.10 10.32 -14.68
C GLU A 23 -0.14 11.50 -14.82
N PHE A 24 0.64 11.51 -15.89
CA PHE A 24 1.52 12.64 -16.23
C PHE A 24 0.73 13.97 -16.38
N TRP A 25 -0.37 13.99 -17.16
CA TRP A 25 -1.21 15.17 -17.31
C TRP A 25 -1.88 15.59 -15.99
N ARG A 26 -2.32 14.66 -15.19
CA ARG A 26 -2.84 14.96 -13.84
C ARG A 26 -1.80 15.63 -12.94
N GLY A 27 -0.55 15.23 -13.09
CA GLY A 27 0.58 15.83 -12.38
C GLY A 27 0.92 17.25 -12.86
N LEU A 28 0.68 17.56 -14.15
CA LEU A 28 0.97 18.88 -14.73
C LEU A 28 -0.10 19.94 -14.42
N VAL A 29 -1.37 19.55 -14.41
CA VAL A 29 -2.52 20.48 -14.34
C VAL A 29 -2.64 21.21 -12.98
N ARG A 30 -2.02 20.72 -11.92
CA ARG A 30 -2.09 21.34 -10.58
C ARG A 30 -0.79 22.00 -10.12
N ARG A 31 -0.13 22.76 -11.00
CA ARG A 31 0.94 23.69 -10.59
C ARG A 31 0.30 24.94 -9.98
N GLY A 32 0.37 25.12 -8.68
CA GLY A 32 0.07 26.47 -8.20
C GLY A 32 -0.37 26.72 -6.78
N ARG A 33 -0.62 25.74 -5.93
CA ARG A 33 -0.81 26.00 -4.50
C ARG A 33 0.33 25.38 -3.69
N ARG A 34 1.17 26.24 -3.09
CA ARG A 34 2.01 25.82 -1.96
C ARG A 34 1.06 25.47 -0.82
N VAL A 35 0.84 24.19 -0.59
CA VAL A 35 0.17 23.71 0.62
C VAL A 35 1.29 23.50 1.61
N GLU A 36 1.28 24.23 2.70
CA GLU A 36 2.16 23.96 3.84
C GLU A 36 1.73 22.65 4.47
N SER A 37 2.70 21.77 4.71
CA SER A 37 2.43 20.50 5.37
C SER A 37 2.41 20.72 6.88
N PRO A 38 1.34 20.28 7.60
CA PRO A 38 1.24 20.47 9.05
C PRO A 38 2.36 19.81 9.85
N ASP A 39 3.11 18.87 9.24
CA ASP A 39 4.23 18.16 9.87
C ASP A 39 5.61 18.77 9.58
N GLY A 40 5.65 19.88 8.86
CA GLY A 40 6.88 20.61 8.52
C GLY A 40 7.73 19.97 7.42
N PHE A 41 7.33 18.82 6.85
CA PHE A 41 8.05 18.22 5.72
C PHE A 41 7.52 18.74 4.37
N PRO A 42 8.35 18.82 3.34
CA PRO A 42 7.91 19.19 2.00
C PRO A 42 6.80 18.26 1.47
N ILE A 43 5.97 18.80 0.58
CA ILE A 43 4.98 18.02 -0.16
C ILE A 43 5.59 17.58 -1.49
N PRO A 44 5.43 16.30 -1.88
CA PRO A 44 5.96 15.80 -3.14
C PRO A 44 5.39 16.53 -4.36
N PRO A 45 6.10 16.53 -5.49
CA PRO A 45 5.54 16.98 -6.76
C PRO A 45 4.25 16.25 -7.10
N PRO A 46 3.26 16.90 -7.77
CA PRO A 46 1.98 16.28 -8.10
C PRO A 46 2.08 14.94 -8.83
N ARG A 47 3.10 14.75 -9.68
CA ARG A 47 3.36 13.48 -10.37
C ARG A 47 3.60 12.31 -9.40
N LEU A 48 4.34 12.54 -8.30
CA LEU A 48 4.61 11.51 -7.28
C LEU A 48 3.38 11.29 -6.40
N ILE A 49 2.63 12.35 -6.10
CA ILE A 49 1.36 12.23 -5.35
C ILE A 49 0.38 11.33 -6.12
N VAL A 50 0.22 11.53 -7.42
CA VAL A 50 -0.66 10.70 -8.29
C VAL A 50 -0.26 9.24 -8.22
N LEU A 51 1.03 8.93 -8.31
CA LEU A 51 1.53 7.56 -8.25
C LEU A 51 1.23 6.89 -6.91
N ALA A 52 1.34 7.63 -5.80
CA ALA A 52 1.12 7.11 -4.45
C ALA A 52 -0.37 7.04 -4.04
N THR A 53 -1.23 7.91 -4.60
CA THR A 53 -2.62 8.07 -4.12
C THR A 53 -3.69 7.99 -5.21
N GLY A 54 -3.29 7.94 -6.48
CA GLY A 54 -4.19 8.05 -7.65
C GLY A 54 -4.80 9.45 -7.85
N SER A 55 -4.46 10.44 -7.01
CA SER A 55 -4.91 11.83 -7.06
C SER A 55 -3.74 12.79 -6.99
N ALA A 56 -3.77 13.91 -7.71
CA ALA A 56 -2.78 14.97 -7.62
C ALA A 56 -3.05 15.96 -6.49
N ASP A 57 -4.03 15.69 -5.63
CA ASP A 57 -4.47 16.59 -4.57
C ASP A 57 -3.53 16.51 -3.36
N PRO A 58 -2.78 17.59 -3.05
CA PRO A 58 -1.88 17.62 -1.90
C PRO A 58 -2.64 17.57 -0.56
N THR A 59 -3.88 18.06 -0.51
CA THR A 59 -4.72 17.98 0.70
C THR A 59 -5.10 16.51 0.96
N TRP A 60 -5.47 15.77 -0.09
CA TRP A 60 -5.73 14.33 0.04
C TRP A 60 -4.45 13.56 0.41
N TYR A 61 -3.30 13.94 -0.12
CA TYR A 61 -2.02 13.33 0.25
C TYR A 61 -1.74 13.50 1.75
N THR A 62 -1.87 14.71 2.29
CA THR A 62 -1.57 15.00 3.70
C THR A 62 -2.62 14.42 4.64
N GLU A 63 -3.89 14.67 4.39
CA GLU A 63 -5.00 14.22 5.24
C GLU A 63 -5.20 12.71 5.16
N GLY A 64 -5.16 12.13 3.95
CA GLY A 64 -5.22 10.68 3.78
C GLY A 64 -4.04 9.96 4.44
N GLY A 65 -2.84 10.58 4.48
CA GLY A 65 -1.69 10.05 5.21
C GLY A 65 -1.92 10.06 6.73
N ARG A 66 -2.51 11.12 7.27
CA ARG A 66 -2.87 11.22 8.69
C ARG A 66 -3.89 10.15 9.07
N LEU A 67 -4.99 10.06 8.34
CA LEU A 67 -6.04 9.06 8.57
C LEU A 67 -5.50 7.62 8.47
N ALA A 68 -4.59 7.34 7.53
CA ALA A 68 -3.98 6.03 7.40
C ALA A 68 -3.10 5.69 8.62
N ALA A 69 -2.27 6.61 9.08
CA ALA A 69 -1.45 6.42 10.29
C ALA A 69 -2.33 6.20 11.54
N GLU A 70 -3.41 6.96 11.69
CA GLU A 70 -4.37 6.78 12.76
C GLU A 70 -5.07 5.42 12.71
N SER A 71 -5.42 4.93 11.50
CA SER A 71 -6.01 3.61 11.33
C SER A 71 -5.03 2.49 11.75
N ILE A 72 -3.75 2.63 11.39
CA ILE A 72 -2.70 1.69 11.82
C ILE A 72 -2.59 1.68 13.35
N CYS A 73 -2.46 2.86 13.96
CA CYS A 73 -2.36 2.98 15.42
C CYS A 73 -3.63 2.45 16.12
N GLY A 74 -4.79 2.66 15.51
CA GLY A 74 -6.08 2.18 16.03
C GLY A 74 -6.14 0.65 16.10
N ILE A 75 -5.82 -0.04 15.00
CA ILE A 75 -5.88 -1.51 14.98
C ILE A 75 -4.81 -2.15 15.89
N LEU A 76 -3.62 -1.54 16.00
CA LEU A 76 -2.59 -1.99 16.93
C LEU A 76 -3.08 -1.90 18.38
N ARG A 77 -3.63 -0.75 18.79
CA ARG A 77 -4.17 -0.56 20.15
C ARG A 77 -5.34 -1.51 20.45
N GLU A 78 -6.23 -1.72 19.49
CA GLU A 78 -7.34 -2.69 19.61
C GLU A 78 -6.82 -4.12 19.82
N ALA A 79 -5.65 -4.44 19.26
CA ALA A 79 -4.96 -5.72 19.47
C ALA A 79 -4.10 -5.77 20.74
N GLY A 80 -4.12 -4.72 21.56
CA GLY A 80 -3.31 -4.62 22.79
C GLY A 80 -1.84 -4.32 22.55
N VAL A 81 -1.49 -3.76 21.37
CA VAL A 81 -0.10 -3.45 20.97
C VAL A 81 0.09 -1.93 20.94
N SER A 82 1.07 -1.41 21.66
CA SER A 82 1.43 -0.01 21.60
C SER A 82 2.32 0.28 20.37
N PRO A 83 1.95 1.24 19.51
CA PRO A 83 2.82 1.66 18.41
C PRO A 83 4.20 2.18 18.89
N ASN A 84 4.28 2.68 20.12
CA ASN A 84 5.51 3.23 20.69
C ASN A 84 6.51 2.15 21.12
N ASP A 85 6.07 0.89 21.24
CA ASP A 85 6.91 -0.22 21.69
C ASP A 85 7.82 -0.76 20.56
N PHE A 86 7.62 -0.33 19.30
CA PHE A 86 8.40 -0.81 18.19
C PHE A 86 9.73 -0.06 18.06
N GLY A 87 10.85 -0.80 18.16
CA GLY A 87 12.21 -0.31 17.91
C GLY A 87 12.57 -0.23 16.42
N SER A 88 11.82 -0.93 15.54
CA SER A 88 12.05 -0.92 14.09
C SER A 88 10.76 -1.17 13.31
N VAL A 89 10.47 -0.25 12.37
CA VAL A 89 9.23 -0.26 11.58
C VAL A 89 9.54 -0.14 10.10
N LEU A 90 8.93 -0.98 9.27
CA LEU A 90 9.03 -0.97 7.82
C LEU A 90 7.70 -0.54 7.17
N ASP A 91 7.76 0.53 6.36
CA ASP A 91 6.72 0.90 5.40
C ASP A 91 7.03 0.23 4.06
N PHE A 92 6.39 -0.90 3.77
CA PHE A 92 6.53 -1.61 2.50
C PHE A 92 5.54 -1.06 1.47
N GLY A 93 6.08 -0.51 0.38
CA GLY A 93 5.32 0.27 -0.59
C GLY A 93 5.07 1.70 -0.09
N CYS A 94 6.11 2.34 0.44
CA CYS A 94 6.01 3.65 1.09
C CYS A 94 5.63 4.79 0.12
N GLY A 95 5.74 4.58 -1.19
CA GLY A 95 5.56 5.63 -2.19
C GLY A 95 6.45 6.84 -1.89
N CYS A 96 5.87 8.01 -1.92
CA CYS A 96 6.56 9.25 -1.53
C CYS A 96 6.36 9.62 -0.04
N GLY A 97 6.27 8.62 0.84
CA GLY A 97 6.32 8.79 2.30
C GLY A 97 5.07 9.35 2.95
N ARG A 98 3.89 9.17 2.33
CA ARG A 98 2.61 9.71 2.79
C ARG A 98 2.26 9.31 4.23
N VAL A 99 2.54 8.08 4.60
CA VAL A 99 2.21 7.50 5.90
C VAL A 99 3.41 7.55 6.85
N ILE A 100 4.59 7.13 6.39
CA ILE A 100 5.79 7.04 7.24
C ILE A 100 6.17 8.38 7.87
N ARG A 101 5.92 9.51 7.19
CA ARG A 101 6.17 10.86 7.72
C ARG A 101 5.39 11.17 9.01
N ARG A 102 4.32 10.41 9.29
CA ARG A 102 3.48 10.55 10.49
C ARG A 102 4.00 9.77 11.69
N TRP A 103 4.93 8.85 11.47
CA TRP A 103 5.48 8.01 12.53
C TRP A 103 6.46 8.74 13.45
N ARG A 104 6.99 9.89 13.05
CA ARG A 104 7.93 10.67 13.86
C ARG A 104 7.45 10.93 15.30
N SER A 105 6.14 11.15 15.47
CA SER A 105 5.52 11.42 16.77
C SER A 105 4.93 10.18 17.44
N ILE A 106 5.03 9.02 16.79
CA ILE A 106 4.35 7.79 17.22
C ILE A 106 5.36 6.79 17.76
N THR A 107 6.53 6.65 17.11
CA THR A 107 7.58 5.74 17.55
C THR A 107 8.96 6.41 17.45
N PRO A 108 9.78 6.32 18.51
CA PRO A 108 11.16 6.84 18.48
C PRO A 108 12.14 5.88 17.77
N GLY A 109 11.68 4.68 17.39
CA GLY A 109 12.51 3.64 16.80
C GLY A 109 12.98 3.93 15.38
N GLY A 110 13.76 3.04 14.82
CA GLY A 110 14.24 3.12 13.44
C GLY A 110 13.08 2.97 12.44
N LEU A 111 12.90 3.97 11.59
CA LEU A 111 11.92 3.95 10.51
C LEU A 111 12.58 3.61 9.18
N TYR A 112 11.96 2.73 8.43
CA TYR A 112 12.45 2.27 7.12
C TYR A 112 11.30 2.29 6.12
N GLY A 113 11.59 2.75 4.91
CA GLY A 113 10.62 2.75 3.82
C GLY A 113 11.21 2.09 2.58
N THR A 114 10.42 1.30 1.88
CA THR A 114 10.84 0.74 0.59
C THR A 114 9.70 0.85 -0.44
N ASP A 115 10.08 1.11 -1.68
CA ASP A 115 9.14 1.18 -2.81
C ASP A 115 9.85 0.74 -4.10
N TYR A 116 9.09 0.19 -5.04
CA TYR A 116 9.64 -0.19 -6.35
C TYR A 116 9.86 1.02 -7.29
N ASN A 117 9.27 2.17 -6.95
CA ASN A 117 9.43 3.40 -7.73
C ASN A 117 10.66 4.19 -7.25
N PRO A 118 11.77 4.20 -8.01
CA PRO A 118 13.01 4.86 -7.59
C PRO A 118 12.87 6.37 -7.45
N ASP A 119 12.02 7.04 -8.26
CA ASP A 119 11.79 8.48 -8.15
C ASP A 119 11.12 8.86 -6.82
N ALA A 120 10.20 8.02 -6.35
CA ALA A 120 9.52 8.24 -5.08
C ALA A 120 10.49 8.04 -3.89
N VAL A 121 11.30 6.98 -3.95
CA VAL A 121 12.33 6.68 -2.94
C VAL A 121 13.37 7.78 -2.88
N GLU A 122 13.85 8.25 -4.04
CA GLU A 122 14.85 9.32 -4.11
C GLU A 122 14.31 10.63 -3.53
N TRP A 123 13.05 10.95 -3.84
CA TRP A 123 12.39 12.09 -3.22
C TRP A 123 12.32 11.95 -1.68
N CYS A 124 11.96 10.76 -1.18
CA CYS A 124 11.92 10.49 0.26
C CYS A 124 13.29 10.67 0.93
N ARG A 125 14.36 10.14 0.33
CA ARG A 125 15.74 10.29 0.84
C ARG A 125 16.14 11.75 1.05
N HIS A 126 15.78 12.63 0.10
CA HIS A 126 16.12 14.04 0.17
C HIS A 126 15.23 14.85 1.12
N ASN A 127 13.98 14.45 1.31
CA ASN A 127 12.98 15.30 1.95
C ASN A 127 12.45 14.77 3.30
N LEU A 128 12.71 13.50 3.62
CA LEU A 128 12.23 12.86 4.84
C LEU A 128 13.37 12.22 5.66
N PRO A 129 14.18 13.04 6.36
CA PRO A 129 15.37 12.55 7.08
C PRO A 129 15.03 11.69 8.31
N LEU A 130 13.73 11.51 8.63
CA LEU A 130 13.27 10.71 9.77
C LEU A 130 13.41 9.20 9.54
N ALA A 131 13.58 8.74 8.30
CA ALA A 131 13.60 7.33 7.94
C ALA A 131 14.69 6.99 6.93
N LYS A 132 15.06 5.72 6.86
CA LYS A 132 15.97 5.18 5.83
C LYS A 132 15.15 4.63 4.69
N PHE A 133 15.47 5.00 3.45
CA PHE A 133 14.69 4.60 2.27
C PHE A 133 15.54 3.79 1.30
N GLN A 134 14.96 2.70 0.77
CA GLN A 134 15.59 1.85 -0.23
C GLN A 134 14.60 1.57 -1.38
N SER A 135 15.13 1.42 -2.59
CA SER A 135 14.34 0.93 -3.72
C SER A 135 14.37 -0.59 -3.73
N ASN A 136 13.23 -1.21 -4.02
CA ASN A 136 13.12 -2.63 -4.33
C ASN A 136 12.66 -2.81 -5.78
N THR A 137 12.65 -4.04 -6.25
CA THR A 137 12.06 -4.43 -7.54
C THR A 137 10.68 -5.05 -7.33
N LEU A 138 10.05 -5.55 -8.39
CA LEU A 138 8.84 -6.38 -8.25
C LEU A 138 9.18 -7.83 -7.82
N GLU A 139 10.45 -8.22 -7.91
CA GLU A 139 10.91 -9.50 -7.36
C GLU A 139 10.84 -9.48 -5.84
N PRO A 140 10.34 -10.56 -5.20
CA PRO A 140 10.12 -10.61 -3.76
C PRO A 140 11.44 -10.80 -2.99
N ARG A 141 12.26 -9.78 -2.98
CA ARG A 141 13.50 -9.68 -2.23
C ARG A 141 13.73 -8.26 -1.74
N LEU A 142 13.99 -8.13 -0.44
CA LEU A 142 14.37 -6.89 0.24
C LEU A 142 15.83 -6.96 0.69
N ASP A 143 16.55 -5.88 0.53
CA ASP A 143 17.93 -5.75 1.02
C ASP A 143 17.93 -5.38 2.52
N TYR A 144 17.29 -6.24 3.32
CA TYR A 144 17.25 -6.17 4.78
C TYR A 144 17.65 -7.52 5.37
N ALA A 145 18.24 -7.46 6.56
CA ALA A 145 18.59 -8.67 7.31
C ALA A 145 17.34 -9.46 7.73
N ASP A 146 17.53 -10.76 7.97
CA ASP A 146 16.50 -11.58 8.61
C ASP A 146 16.16 -11.00 9.97
N GLN A 147 14.86 -11.03 10.32
CA GLN A 147 14.36 -10.65 11.64
C GLN A 147 14.71 -9.20 12.06
N GLN A 148 14.90 -8.31 11.09
CA GLN A 148 15.28 -6.91 11.36
C GLN A 148 14.13 -6.09 11.96
N PHE A 149 12.88 -6.38 11.59
CA PHE A 149 11.75 -5.51 11.93
C PHE A 149 10.81 -6.12 12.98
N GLU A 150 10.29 -5.28 13.85
CA GLU A 150 9.26 -5.62 14.83
C GLU A 150 7.86 -5.44 14.28
N PHE A 151 7.70 -4.45 13.42
CA PHE A 151 6.46 -4.16 12.72
C PHE A 151 6.73 -3.79 11.26
N ALA A 152 5.91 -4.31 10.37
CA ALA A 152 5.85 -3.90 8.98
C ALA A 152 4.41 -3.62 8.58
N TYR A 153 4.20 -2.68 7.68
CA TYR A 153 2.88 -2.46 7.10
C TYR A 153 2.97 -2.26 5.59
N ALA A 154 1.95 -2.75 4.89
CA ALA A 154 1.80 -2.72 3.44
C ALA A 154 0.41 -2.19 3.09
N LEU A 155 0.26 -0.87 3.03
CA LEU A 155 -1.02 -0.24 2.74
C LEU A 155 -1.28 -0.15 1.23
N SER A 156 -2.31 -0.83 0.75
CA SER A 156 -2.70 -0.87 -0.67
C SER A 156 -1.62 -1.46 -1.60
N VAL A 157 -0.69 -2.26 -1.06
CA VAL A 157 0.38 -2.87 -1.87
C VAL A 157 -0.12 -4.16 -2.52
N PHE A 158 -0.67 -5.09 -1.74
CA PHE A 158 -1.19 -6.36 -2.24
C PHE A 158 -2.36 -6.19 -3.22
N THR A 159 -3.00 -5.05 -3.23
CA THR A 159 -4.03 -4.68 -4.22
C THR A 159 -3.47 -4.39 -5.61
N HIS A 160 -2.13 -4.39 -5.76
CA HIS A 160 -1.41 -4.13 -7.01
C HIS A 160 -0.34 -5.18 -7.35
N ILE A 161 -0.17 -6.21 -6.52
CA ILE A 161 0.77 -7.31 -6.72
C ILE A 161 0.01 -8.54 -7.26
N PRO A 162 0.33 -9.07 -8.46
CA PRO A 162 -0.30 -10.28 -9.02
C PRO A 162 -0.22 -11.50 -8.09
N GLU A 163 -1.15 -12.44 -8.28
CA GLU A 163 -1.32 -13.59 -7.39
C GLU A 163 -0.04 -14.42 -7.22
N ASP A 164 0.66 -14.66 -8.31
CA ASP A 164 1.91 -15.44 -8.35
C ASP A 164 3.04 -14.80 -7.53
N LEU A 165 3.01 -13.48 -7.32
CA LEU A 165 3.99 -12.75 -6.51
C LEU A 165 3.53 -12.53 -5.06
N GLN A 166 2.25 -12.69 -4.74
CA GLN A 166 1.74 -12.36 -3.40
C GLN A 166 2.32 -13.25 -2.30
N ARG A 167 2.30 -14.58 -2.51
CA ARG A 167 2.87 -15.53 -1.54
C ARG A 167 4.39 -15.38 -1.38
N PRO A 168 5.19 -15.26 -2.45
CA PRO A 168 6.61 -14.93 -2.34
C PRO A 168 6.86 -13.63 -1.55
N TRP A 169 6.09 -12.55 -1.77
CA TRP A 169 6.20 -11.32 -0.99
C TRP A 169 5.81 -11.49 0.47
N MET A 170 4.78 -12.27 0.78
CA MET A 170 4.43 -12.60 2.17
C MET A 170 5.55 -13.36 2.88
N ASN A 171 6.22 -14.28 2.19
CA ASN A 171 7.37 -15.01 2.73
C ASN A 171 8.56 -14.07 2.97
N GLU A 172 8.82 -13.13 2.07
CA GLU A 172 9.89 -12.14 2.21
C GLU A 172 9.61 -11.18 3.39
N LEU A 173 8.37 -10.68 3.52
CA LEU A 173 7.98 -9.88 4.68
C LEU A 173 8.07 -10.68 5.98
N ARG A 174 7.74 -11.98 5.94
CA ARG A 174 7.94 -12.86 7.09
C ARG A 174 9.41 -13.06 7.42
N ARG A 175 10.30 -13.15 6.42
CA ARG A 175 11.75 -13.28 6.64
C ARG A 175 12.30 -12.07 7.41
N VAL A 176 11.97 -10.86 6.97
CA VAL A 176 12.50 -9.64 7.57
C VAL A 176 11.87 -9.28 8.91
N LEU A 177 10.70 -9.83 9.24
CA LEU A 177 10.08 -9.69 10.55
C LEU A 177 10.71 -10.64 11.58
N ARG A 178 10.93 -10.16 12.80
CA ARG A 178 11.35 -11.02 13.92
C ARG A 178 10.21 -11.98 14.35
N PRO A 179 10.51 -13.12 15.00
CA PRO A 179 9.49 -13.93 15.66
C PRO A 179 8.64 -13.08 16.60
N GLY A 180 7.32 -13.29 16.60
CA GLY A 180 6.37 -12.48 17.35
C GLY A 180 6.09 -11.09 16.79
N GLY A 181 6.81 -10.63 15.76
CA GLY A 181 6.60 -9.35 15.08
C GLY A 181 5.27 -9.30 14.31
N TYR A 182 4.85 -8.09 13.96
CA TYR A 182 3.55 -7.85 13.33
C TYR A 182 3.67 -7.39 11.89
N LEU A 183 2.74 -7.84 11.05
CA LEU A 183 2.54 -7.37 9.68
C LEU A 183 1.10 -6.85 9.53
N LEU A 184 0.94 -5.61 9.10
CA LEU A 184 -0.36 -5.08 8.72
C LEU A 184 -0.45 -5.02 7.19
N ILE A 185 -1.46 -5.67 6.63
CA ILE A 185 -1.78 -5.57 5.21
C ILE A 185 -3.18 -5.01 5.02
N THR A 186 -3.45 -4.42 3.85
CA THR A 186 -4.79 -4.03 3.45
C THR A 186 -5.21 -4.69 2.15
N ALA A 187 -6.50 -4.94 2.00
CA ALA A 187 -7.10 -5.60 0.85
C ALA A 187 -8.37 -4.88 0.37
N GLN A 188 -8.65 -4.93 -0.93
CA GLN A 188 -9.93 -4.51 -1.49
C GLN A 188 -10.95 -5.62 -1.27
N GLY A 189 -11.70 -5.52 -0.16
CA GLY A 189 -12.72 -6.47 0.25
C GLY A 189 -14.12 -6.12 -0.27
N ASP A 190 -15.16 -6.46 0.51
CA ASP A 190 -16.56 -6.38 0.13
C ASP A 190 -17.06 -4.98 -0.24
N GLU A 191 -16.48 -3.91 0.33
CA GLU A 191 -16.79 -2.52 -0.04
C GLU A 191 -16.59 -2.26 -1.55
N PHE A 192 -15.76 -3.06 -2.19
CA PHE A 192 -15.43 -2.91 -3.61
C PHE A 192 -16.27 -3.77 -4.55
N LEU A 193 -17.16 -4.63 -4.04
CA LEU A 193 -18.07 -5.47 -4.85
C LEU A 193 -18.86 -4.70 -5.91
N PRO A 194 -19.35 -3.46 -5.67
CA PRO A 194 -20.05 -2.69 -6.69
C PRO A 194 -19.20 -2.36 -7.93
N LYS A 195 -17.86 -2.42 -7.82
CA LYS A 195 -16.96 -2.21 -8.96
C LYS A 195 -16.81 -3.44 -9.85
N LEU A 196 -17.18 -4.64 -9.37
CA LEU A 196 -17.05 -5.89 -10.08
C LEU A 196 -18.25 -6.14 -10.99
N ASN A 197 -18.03 -6.77 -12.16
CA ASN A 197 -19.08 -7.30 -12.99
C ASN A 197 -19.61 -8.62 -12.41
N ASP A 198 -20.66 -9.21 -13.01
CA ASP A 198 -21.32 -10.39 -12.46
C ASP A 198 -20.39 -11.62 -12.40
N THR A 199 -19.59 -11.85 -13.44
CA THR A 199 -18.62 -12.96 -13.48
C THR A 199 -17.58 -12.81 -12.39
N GLU A 200 -17.03 -11.60 -12.24
CA GLU A 200 -16.05 -11.27 -11.20
C GLU A 200 -16.65 -11.40 -9.79
N ARG A 201 -17.90 -10.95 -9.59
CA ARG A 201 -18.61 -11.11 -8.31
C ARG A 201 -18.83 -12.58 -7.95
N ASN A 202 -19.17 -13.40 -8.93
CA ASN A 202 -19.36 -14.84 -8.69
C ASN A 202 -18.03 -15.51 -8.32
N LEU A 203 -16.92 -15.19 -9.01
CA LEU A 203 -15.59 -15.65 -8.65
C LEU A 203 -15.21 -15.22 -7.22
N TYR A 204 -15.39 -13.94 -6.91
CA TYR A 204 -15.09 -13.36 -5.59
C TYR A 204 -15.91 -14.05 -4.48
N ARG A 205 -17.23 -14.20 -4.66
CA ARG A 205 -18.13 -14.89 -3.70
C ARG A 205 -17.80 -16.37 -3.53
N GLY A 206 -17.26 -16.99 -4.56
CA GLY A 206 -16.69 -18.34 -4.49
C GLY A 206 -15.34 -18.45 -3.77
N GLY A 207 -14.84 -17.35 -3.21
CA GLY A 207 -13.55 -17.30 -2.50
C GLY A 207 -12.35 -17.09 -3.42
N GLY A 208 -12.58 -16.86 -4.72
CA GLY A 208 -11.52 -16.58 -5.69
C GLY A 208 -11.14 -15.10 -5.70
N MET A 209 -9.86 -14.83 -5.83
CA MET A 209 -9.33 -13.48 -6.02
C MET A 209 -9.63 -12.97 -7.43
N VAL A 210 -9.98 -11.69 -7.55
CA VAL A 210 -10.22 -11.06 -8.86
C VAL A 210 -9.06 -10.14 -9.19
N THR A 211 -8.39 -10.38 -10.31
CA THR A 211 -7.28 -9.55 -10.80
C THR A 211 -7.66 -8.85 -12.10
N ARG A 212 -7.43 -7.54 -12.15
CA ARG A 212 -7.57 -6.73 -13.36
C ARG A 212 -6.22 -6.13 -13.73
N TYR A 213 -5.89 -6.17 -15.04
CA TYR A 213 -4.67 -5.57 -15.60
C TYR A 213 -3.38 -6.09 -14.95
N GLN A 214 -3.24 -7.40 -14.82
CA GLN A 214 -2.06 -8.07 -14.24
C GLN A 214 -0.74 -7.60 -14.89
N HIS A 215 -0.73 -7.32 -16.20
CA HIS A 215 0.44 -6.81 -16.93
C HIS A 215 0.93 -5.42 -16.46
N ALA A 216 0.13 -4.72 -15.65
CA ALA A 216 0.47 -3.44 -15.05
C ALA A 216 0.80 -3.58 -13.55
N ALA A 217 1.37 -4.72 -13.14
CA ALA A 217 1.77 -5.00 -11.77
C ALA A 217 2.56 -3.84 -11.13
N GLY A 218 2.30 -3.57 -9.86
CA GLY A 218 2.91 -2.50 -9.10
C GLY A 218 2.36 -1.10 -9.39
N THR A 219 1.49 -0.91 -10.39
CA THR A 219 0.88 0.40 -10.70
C THR A 219 -0.57 0.47 -10.24
N ASN A 220 -1.10 1.70 -10.09
CA ASN A 220 -2.52 1.95 -9.79
C ASN A 220 -3.49 1.45 -10.89
N LEU A 221 -3.00 0.97 -12.03
CA LEU A 221 -3.82 0.34 -13.05
C LEU A 221 -4.14 -1.11 -12.69
N CYS A 222 -3.18 -1.87 -12.18
CA CYS A 222 -3.43 -3.20 -11.62
C CYS A 222 -4.35 -3.08 -10.41
N SER A 223 -5.43 -3.82 -10.40
CA SER A 223 -6.39 -3.80 -9.28
C SER A 223 -6.78 -5.22 -8.91
N ILE A 224 -6.59 -5.54 -7.64
CA ILE A 224 -6.85 -6.88 -7.12
C ILE A 224 -7.83 -6.79 -5.96
N TYR A 225 -8.82 -7.67 -5.99
CA TYR A 225 -9.90 -7.76 -5.01
C TYR A 225 -9.80 -9.11 -4.30
N HIS A 226 -9.72 -9.05 -2.98
CA HIS A 226 -9.49 -10.23 -2.15
C HIS A 226 -10.72 -10.51 -1.29
N PRO A 227 -11.39 -11.64 -1.44
CA PRO A 227 -12.34 -12.11 -0.44
C PRO A 227 -11.63 -12.34 0.91
N GLU A 228 -12.31 -12.10 2.01
CA GLU A 228 -11.73 -12.35 3.35
C GLU A 228 -11.24 -13.80 3.48
N SER A 229 -11.98 -14.77 2.93
CA SER A 229 -11.59 -16.18 2.93
C SER A 229 -10.26 -16.43 2.21
N TYR A 230 -9.98 -15.71 1.12
CA TYR A 230 -8.70 -15.78 0.42
C TYR A 230 -7.56 -15.22 1.28
N VAL A 231 -7.79 -14.05 1.90
CA VAL A 231 -6.77 -13.44 2.77
C VAL A 231 -6.44 -14.35 3.94
N ARG A 232 -7.44 -14.87 4.64
CA ARG A 232 -7.24 -15.76 5.80
C ARG A 232 -6.64 -17.12 5.43
N GLY A 233 -7.13 -17.74 4.36
CA GLY A 233 -6.79 -19.12 4.03
C GLY A 233 -5.57 -19.28 3.12
N ARG A 234 -5.16 -18.23 2.40
CA ARG A 234 -4.06 -18.31 1.43
C ARG A 234 -3.00 -17.25 1.62
N LEU A 235 -3.39 -15.96 1.65
CA LEU A 235 -2.43 -14.87 1.70
C LEU A 235 -1.72 -14.82 3.05
N ALA A 236 -2.46 -14.97 4.15
CA ALA A 236 -1.93 -14.92 5.52
C ALA A 236 -1.56 -16.29 6.11
N GLU A 237 -1.51 -17.35 5.30
CA GLU A 237 -1.30 -18.74 5.72
C GLU A 237 -0.09 -18.94 6.66
N SER A 238 1.00 -18.21 6.43
CA SER A 238 2.24 -18.32 7.22
C SER A 238 2.27 -17.44 8.48
N PHE A 239 1.16 -16.78 8.79
CA PHE A 239 1.00 -15.89 9.93
C PHE A 239 -0.21 -16.31 10.79
N THR A 240 -0.24 -15.83 12.02
CA THR A 240 -1.46 -15.87 12.85
C THR A 240 -2.22 -14.56 12.69
N LEU A 241 -3.50 -14.61 12.38
CA LEU A 241 -4.34 -13.43 12.36
C LEU A 241 -4.59 -12.93 13.78
N ALA A 242 -4.03 -11.76 14.12
CA ALA A 242 -4.24 -11.11 15.41
C ALA A 242 -5.58 -10.35 15.47
N LEU A 243 -5.87 -9.57 14.41
CA LEU A 243 -7.11 -8.80 14.29
C LEU A 243 -7.43 -8.52 12.83
N SER A 244 -8.72 -8.48 12.47
CA SER A 244 -9.18 -7.94 11.18
C SER A 244 -10.21 -6.84 11.41
N LYS A 245 -10.17 -5.82 10.55
CA LYS A 245 -11.08 -4.69 10.61
C LYS A 245 -11.62 -4.39 9.21
N PRO A 246 -12.81 -4.85 8.87
CA PRO A 246 -13.45 -4.51 7.61
C PRO A 246 -13.58 -2.99 7.46
N ARG A 247 -13.25 -2.47 6.27
CA ARG A 247 -13.32 -1.03 5.93
C ARG A 247 -12.48 -0.13 6.85
N GLY A 248 -11.51 -0.71 7.57
CA GLY A 248 -10.74 -0.03 8.61
C GLY A 248 -9.67 0.93 8.09
N ALA A 249 -9.21 0.79 6.85
CA ALA A 249 -8.14 1.60 6.27
C ALA A 249 -8.66 2.98 5.82
N LEU A 250 -8.87 3.89 6.77
CA LEU A 250 -9.19 5.28 6.48
C LEU A 250 -8.01 5.94 5.75
N GLY A 251 -8.31 6.82 4.79
CA GLY A 251 -7.24 7.38 3.93
C GLY A 251 -6.73 6.45 2.83
N ASN A 252 -7.22 5.19 2.77
CA ASN A 252 -6.91 4.20 1.74
C ASN A 252 -8.16 3.59 1.09
N GLY A 253 -9.18 4.42 0.83
CA GLY A 253 -10.41 3.99 0.15
C GLY A 253 -11.24 2.97 0.93
N ARG A 254 -11.12 2.92 2.27
CA ARG A 254 -11.83 1.98 3.15
C ARG A 254 -11.56 0.52 2.83
N GLN A 255 -10.32 0.19 2.51
CA GLN A 255 -9.89 -1.20 2.41
C GLN A 255 -10.02 -1.92 3.75
N ASP A 256 -10.14 -3.24 3.71
CA ASP A 256 -10.10 -4.07 4.90
C ASP A 256 -8.67 -4.14 5.43
N MET A 257 -8.52 -4.15 6.74
CA MET A 257 -7.22 -4.25 7.42
C MET A 257 -7.07 -5.62 8.09
N TYR A 258 -5.89 -6.20 7.96
CA TYR A 258 -5.52 -7.46 8.58
C TYR A 258 -4.20 -7.29 9.33
N LEU A 259 -4.26 -7.35 10.66
CA LEU A 259 -3.09 -7.37 11.51
C LEU A 259 -2.69 -8.84 11.75
N LEU A 260 -1.54 -9.19 11.25
CA LEU A 260 -0.96 -10.52 11.26
C LEU A 260 0.20 -10.56 12.25
N ARG A 261 0.43 -11.69 12.91
CA ARG A 261 1.57 -11.91 13.79
C ARG A 261 2.41 -13.06 13.25
N LYS A 262 3.72 -12.85 13.14
CA LYS A 262 4.65 -13.94 12.85
C LYS A 262 4.70 -14.88 14.04
N PRO A 263 4.52 -16.19 13.87
CA PRO A 263 4.71 -17.16 14.95
C PRO A 263 6.10 -17.04 15.60
N GLN A 264 6.20 -17.50 16.84
CA GLN A 264 7.47 -17.55 17.59
C GLN A 264 8.48 -18.47 16.91
#